data_5cc57096c2fe09fedc1a551452d744dd
#
_entry.id   5cc57096c2fe09fedc1a551452d744dd
#
_cell.length_a   1.000
_cell.length_b   1.000
_cell.length_c   1.000
_cell.angle_alpha   90.00
_cell.angle_beta   90.00
_cell.angle_gamma   90.00
#
_symmetry.space_group_name_H-M   'P 1'
#
loop_
_entity.id
_entity.type
_entity.pdbx_description
1 polymer ?
#
loop_
_entity_poly.entity_id
_entity_poly.type
_entity_poly.pdbx_seq_one_letter_code
_entity_poly.pdbx_strand_id
1 'polypeptide(L)'
;MKLKDMPPVEDIDSYTRCFGCGKDNPMGLQLKPHKEGDEARCEFIAKEHHQGWPGIVHGGVINTMLDEVMAYAALYQGLHCATARMEVRFREGAPVGHKLHISARVAEVRVKTVEVEGKLVDDDGTLLAESKATMYILKDVKKR
;
A
#
# COMPACT_ATOMS: atom_id res chain seq x y z
N MET A 1 -10.72 8.07 -17.05
CA MET A 1 -9.77 9.17 -16.75
C MET A 1 -8.35 8.63 -16.85
N LYS A 2 -7.48 9.32 -17.55
CA LYS A 2 -6.06 8.89 -17.63
C LYS A 2 -5.35 9.20 -16.31
N LEU A 3 -4.39 8.37 -15.90
CA LEU A 3 -3.65 8.59 -14.65
C LEU A 3 -3.03 9.98 -14.56
N LYS A 4 -2.45 10.44 -15.67
CA LYS A 4 -1.84 11.79 -15.74
C LYS A 4 -2.82 12.95 -15.53
N ASP A 5 -4.12 12.69 -15.71
CA ASP A 5 -5.18 13.69 -15.62
C ASP A 5 -5.94 13.60 -14.30
N MET A 6 -5.51 12.71 -13.40
CA MET A 6 -6.10 12.62 -12.06
C MET A 6 -5.84 13.92 -11.29
N PRO A 7 -6.85 14.41 -10.56
CA PRO A 7 -6.65 15.60 -9.76
C PRO A 7 -5.62 15.33 -8.66
N PRO A 8 -4.81 16.33 -8.31
CA PRO A 8 -3.91 16.19 -7.17
C PRO A 8 -4.72 16.04 -5.88
N VAL A 9 -4.17 15.29 -4.95
CA VAL A 9 -4.72 15.18 -3.60
C VAL A 9 -4.30 16.43 -2.83
N GLU A 10 -5.25 17.30 -2.53
CA GLU A 10 -4.98 18.58 -1.86
C GLU A 10 -4.77 18.41 -0.36
N ASP A 11 -5.59 17.59 0.25
CA ASP A 11 -5.54 17.30 1.68
C ASP A 11 -5.81 15.81 1.89
N ILE A 12 -4.76 15.06 2.17
CA ILE A 12 -4.86 13.61 2.36
C ILE A 12 -5.73 13.24 3.56
N ASP A 13 -5.72 14.06 4.59
CA ASP A 13 -6.48 13.77 5.81
C ASP A 13 -8.00 13.88 5.60
N SER A 14 -8.43 14.57 4.53
CA SER A 14 -9.84 14.67 4.16
C SER A 14 -10.37 13.41 3.44
N TYR A 15 -9.49 12.52 2.99
CA TYR A 15 -9.86 11.33 2.22
C TYR A 15 -10.12 10.15 3.16
N THR A 16 -11.23 10.20 3.87
CA THR A 16 -11.56 9.24 4.93
C THR A 16 -12.24 7.96 4.43
N ARG A 17 -12.52 7.86 3.12
CA ARG A 17 -13.23 6.72 2.53
C ARG A 17 -12.39 5.83 1.62
N CYS A 18 -11.08 5.99 1.63
CA CYS A 18 -10.18 5.10 0.91
C CYS A 18 -10.41 3.65 1.31
N PHE A 19 -10.46 2.75 0.35
CA PHE A 19 -10.65 1.33 0.64
C PHE A 19 -9.48 0.74 1.43
N GLY A 20 -8.27 1.22 1.21
CA GLY A 20 -7.09 0.75 1.94
C GLY A 20 -6.97 1.35 3.34
N CYS A 21 -7.08 2.66 3.49
CA CYS A 21 -6.75 3.36 4.74
C CYS A 21 -7.86 4.26 5.30
N GLY A 22 -9.01 4.35 4.64
CA GLY A 22 -10.09 5.25 5.08
C GLY A 22 -10.75 4.80 6.36
N LYS A 23 -10.64 5.63 7.40
CA LYS A 23 -11.23 5.34 8.72
C LYS A 23 -12.76 5.28 8.70
N ASP A 24 -13.39 5.96 7.74
CA ASP A 24 -14.85 6.04 7.61
C ASP A 24 -15.41 5.09 6.55
N ASN A 25 -14.57 4.22 5.99
CA ASN A 25 -15.03 3.17 5.08
C ASN A 25 -15.17 1.85 5.83
N PRO A 26 -16.40 1.43 6.20
CA PRO A 26 -16.61 0.20 6.98
C PRO A 26 -16.28 -1.06 6.18
N MET A 27 -16.23 -0.99 4.86
CA MET A 27 -15.90 -2.12 3.98
C MET A 27 -14.40 -2.21 3.68
N GLY A 28 -13.64 -1.19 4.04
CA GLY A 28 -12.20 -1.14 3.77
C GLY A 28 -11.36 -1.83 4.84
N LEU A 29 -10.06 -1.86 4.60
CA LEU A 29 -9.11 -2.49 5.52
C LEU A 29 -8.76 -1.60 6.72
N GLN A 30 -8.97 -0.30 6.59
CA GLN A 30 -8.65 0.69 7.64
C GLN A 30 -7.20 0.59 8.12
N LEU A 31 -6.29 0.42 7.18
CA LEU A 31 -4.86 0.37 7.45
C LEU A 31 -4.38 1.70 8.04
N LYS A 32 -3.41 1.60 8.95
CA LYS A 32 -2.79 2.77 9.58
C LYS A 32 -1.29 2.76 9.35
N PRO A 33 -0.82 3.08 8.13
CA PRO A 33 0.60 3.15 7.86
C PRO A 33 1.26 4.24 8.70
N HIS A 34 2.51 3.99 9.07
CA HIS A 34 3.34 4.95 9.76
C HIS A 34 4.74 4.99 9.14
N LYS A 35 5.40 6.11 9.31
CA LYS A 35 6.78 6.29 8.83
C LYS A 35 7.76 5.75 9.86
N GLU A 36 8.71 4.95 9.40
CA GLU A 36 9.80 4.44 10.22
C GLU A 36 11.10 4.50 9.44
N GLY A 37 11.95 5.48 9.75
CA GLY A 37 13.12 5.78 8.94
C GLY A 37 12.73 6.28 7.56
N ASP A 38 13.21 5.60 6.53
CA ASP A 38 12.86 5.86 5.12
C ASP A 38 11.77 4.91 4.60
N GLU A 39 11.20 4.10 5.48
CA GLU A 39 10.16 3.13 5.13
C GLU A 39 8.77 3.58 5.57
N ALA A 40 7.76 3.12 4.85
CA ALA A 40 6.40 3.05 5.32
C ALA A 40 6.16 1.66 5.90
N ARG A 41 5.54 1.58 7.06
CA ARG A 41 5.21 0.31 7.71
C ARG A 41 3.77 0.29 8.17
N CYS A 42 3.20 -0.91 8.23
CA CYS A 42 1.84 -1.12 8.69
C CYS A 42 1.70 -2.53 9.25
N GLU A 43 0.93 -2.66 10.31
CA GLU A 43 0.56 -3.95 10.87
C GLU A 43 -0.93 -4.18 10.59
N PHE A 44 -1.29 -5.43 10.34
CA PHE A 44 -2.68 -5.78 10.04
C PHE A 44 -2.97 -7.21 10.47
N ILE A 45 -4.15 -7.42 11.05
CA ILE A 45 -4.67 -8.75 11.34
C ILE A 45 -5.90 -8.97 10.47
N ALA A 46 -5.78 -9.85 9.48
CA ALA A 46 -6.89 -10.17 8.61
C ALA A 46 -7.95 -10.98 9.35
N LYS A 47 -9.20 -10.68 9.07
CA LYS A 47 -10.36 -11.37 9.62
C LYS A 47 -10.90 -12.37 8.61
N GLU A 48 -11.86 -13.20 9.07
CA GLU A 48 -12.48 -14.24 8.23
C GLU A 48 -13.03 -13.69 6.90
N HIS A 49 -13.60 -12.48 6.91
CA HIS A 49 -14.16 -11.88 5.69
C HIS A 49 -13.10 -11.36 4.71
N HIS A 50 -11.82 -11.43 5.06
CA HIS A 50 -10.71 -11.11 4.17
C HIS A 50 -10.12 -12.37 3.51
N GLN A 51 -10.68 -13.54 3.75
CA GLN A 51 -10.11 -14.78 3.22
C GLN A 51 -10.48 -15.02 1.75
N GLY A 52 -9.60 -15.75 1.06
CA GLY A 52 -9.89 -16.39 -0.20
C GLY A 52 -10.18 -17.88 0.05
N TRP A 53 -9.13 -18.74 -0.06
CA TRP A 53 -9.23 -20.13 0.43
C TRP A 53 -9.39 -20.13 1.94
N PRO A 54 -10.09 -21.15 2.51
CA PRO A 54 -10.32 -21.19 3.96
C PRO A 54 -9.04 -20.98 4.78
N GLY A 55 -9.08 -20.01 5.68
CA GLY A 55 -7.97 -19.69 6.57
C GLY A 55 -6.83 -18.87 5.98
N ILE A 56 -6.89 -18.56 4.69
CA ILE A 56 -5.84 -17.84 3.98
C ILE A 56 -6.37 -16.50 3.44
N VAL A 57 -5.63 -15.44 3.66
CA VAL A 57 -6.00 -14.10 3.18
C VAL A 57 -6.06 -14.09 1.66
N HIS A 58 -7.12 -13.51 1.11
CA HIS A 58 -7.29 -13.39 -0.33
C HIS A 58 -6.15 -12.60 -0.97
N GLY A 59 -5.63 -13.10 -2.11
CA GLY A 59 -4.53 -12.45 -2.82
C GLY A 59 -4.82 -11.00 -3.20
N GLY A 60 -6.06 -10.68 -3.55
CA GLY A 60 -6.49 -9.30 -3.82
C GLY A 60 -6.41 -8.39 -2.59
N VAL A 61 -6.67 -8.93 -1.40
CA VAL A 61 -6.52 -8.19 -0.15
C VAL A 61 -5.03 -7.91 0.13
N ILE A 62 -4.17 -8.90 -0.10
CA ILE A 62 -2.71 -8.72 0.01
C ILE A 62 -2.23 -7.64 -0.98
N ASN A 63 -2.72 -7.67 -2.21
CA ASN A 63 -2.42 -6.62 -3.19
C ASN A 63 -2.83 -5.24 -2.68
N THR A 64 -4.00 -5.11 -2.08
CA THR A 64 -4.47 -3.85 -1.50
C THR A 64 -3.55 -3.37 -0.38
N MET A 65 -3.14 -4.26 0.52
CA MET A 65 -2.22 -3.92 1.60
C MET A 65 -0.88 -3.41 1.06
N LEU A 66 -0.30 -4.12 0.11
CA LEU A 66 0.98 -3.74 -0.49
C LEU A 66 0.87 -2.43 -1.27
N ASP A 67 -0.15 -2.28 -2.09
CA ASP A 67 -0.38 -1.06 -2.87
C ASP A 67 -0.49 0.16 -1.97
N GLU A 68 -1.27 0.06 -0.91
CA GLU A 68 -1.50 1.15 0.03
C GLU A 68 -0.20 1.56 0.74
N VAL A 69 0.53 0.61 1.31
CA VAL A 69 1.77 0.92 2.04
C VAL A 69 2.86 1.44 1.10
N MET A 70 2.92 0.93 -0.13
CA MET A 70 3.83 1.46 -1.14
C MET A 70 3.48 2.91 -1.54
N ALA A 71 2.19 3.24 -1.65
CA ALA A 71 1.75 4.60 -1.90
C ALA A 71 2.15 5.55 -0.75
N TYR A 72 2.05 5.08 0.49
CA TYR A 72 2.50 5.85 1.65
C TYR A 72 4.01 6.05 1.69
N ALA A 73 4.80 5.09 1.21
CA ALA A 73 6.24 5.27 1.11
C ALA A 73 6.60 6.44 0.19
N ALA A 74 5.91 6.57 -0.94
CA ALA A 74 6.05 7.73 -1.82
C ALA A 74 5.54 9.01 -1.16
N LEU A 75 4.38 8.94 -0.50
CA LEU A 75 3.77 10.09 0.18
C LEU A 75 4.68 10.67 1.26
N TYR A 76 5.37 9.84 2.03
CA TYR A 76 6.29 10.29 3.06
C TYR A 76 7.50 11.04 2.50
N GLN A 77 7.79 10.90 1.21
CA GLN A 77 8.77 11.71 0.49
C GLN A 77 8.15 12.94 -0.20
N GLY A 78 6.87 13.22 0.07
CA GLY A 78 6.17 14.35 -0.53
C GLY A 78 5.65 14.09 -1.94
N LEU A 79 5.61 12.82 -2.37
CA LEU A 79 5.15 12.44 -3.70
C LEU A 79 3.74 11.86 -3.65
N HIS A 80 2.80 12.53 -4.30
CA HIS A 80 1.44 12.03 -4.47
C HIS A 80 1.40 11.23 -5.77
N CYS A 81 1.11 9.94 -5.67
CA CYS A 81 1.24 9.03 -6.80
C CYS A 81 -0.02 8.21 -7.04
N ALA A 82 -0.21 7.84 -8.31
CA ALA A 82 -1.18 6.83 -8.72
C ALA A 82 -0.44 5.60 -9.22
N THR A 83 -0.83 4.42 -8.78
CA THR A 83 -0.22 3.17 -9.20
C THR A 83 -0.46 2.93 -10.69
N ALA A 84 0.61 2.87 -11.47
CA ALA A 84 0.55 2.61 -12.91
C ALA A 84 0.76 1.12 -13.22
N ARG A 85 1.67 0.49 -12.49
CA ARG A 85 1.99 -0.92 -12.66
C ARG A 85 2.41 -1.50 -11.32
N MET A 86 1.93 -2.71 -11.03
CA MET A 86 2.28 -3.41 -9.81
C MET A 86 2.48 -4.89 -10.12
N GLU A 87 3.56 -5.44 -9.63
CA GLU A 87 3.88 -6.85 -9.73
C GLU A 87 4.01 -7.41 -8.32
N VAL A 88 3.25 -8.45 -8.02
CA VAL A 88 3.27 -9.11 -6.72
C VAL A 88 3.69 -10.56 -6.91
N ARG A 89 4.63 -11.00 -6.08
CA ARG A 89 5.04 -12.40 -6.01
C ARG A 89 4.59 -12.96 -4.67
N PHE A 90 3.69 -13.93 -4.73
CA PHE A 90 3.22 -14.65 -3.56
C PHE A 90 4.17 -15.82 -3.27
N ARG A 91 4.67 -15.88 -2.05
CA ARG A 91 5.62 -16.92 -1.62
C ARG A 91 4.94 -17.97 -0.76
N GLU A 92 4.18 -17.54 0.22
CA GLU A 92 3.46 -18.42 1.15
C GLU A 92 2.09 -17.81 1.46
N GLY A 93 1.15 -18.65 1.88
CA GLY A 93 -0.17 -18.22 2.29
C GLY A 93 -0.11 -17.38 3.57
N ALA A 94 -0.80 -16.25 3.58
CA ALA A 94 -0.92 -15.41 4.76
C ALA A 94 -2.10 -15.91 5.62
N PRO A 95 -1.87 -16.33 6.88
CA PRO A 95 -2.95 -16.88 7.70
C PRO A 95 -3.88 -15.79 8.23
N VAL A 96 -5.17 -16.06 8.17
CA VAL A 96 -6.19 -15.22 8.80
C VAL A 96 -6.03 -15.31 10.32
N GLY A 97 -6.20 -14.18 11.01
CA GLY A 97 -6.12 -14.11 12.47
C GLY A 97 -4.71 -13.90 13.03
N HIS A 98 -3.69 -13.91 12.18
CA HIS A 98 -2.31 -13.65 12.60
C HIS A 98 -1.88 -12.25 12.20
N LYS A 99 -0.98 -11.67 13.00
CA LYS A 99 -0.45 -10.34 12.69
C LYS A 99 0.47 -10.41 11.48
N LEU A 100 0.20 -9.53 10.52
CA LEU A 100 0.99 -9.35 9.31
C LEU A 100 1.69 -8.02 9.37
N HIS A 101 2.93 -7.97 8.86
CA HIS A 101 3.75 -6.77 8.80
C HIS A 101 4.02 -6.41 7.37
N ILE A 102 3.58 -5.23 6.97
CA ILE A 102 3.78 -4.70 5.63
C ILE A 102 4.81 -3.58 5.71
N SER A 103 5.77 -3.59 4.81
CA SER A 103 6.76 -2.52 4.70
C SER A 103 6.97 -2.15 3.25
N ALA A 104 7.30 -0.90 3.00
CA ALA A 104 7.60 -0.42 1.67
C ALA A 104 8.62 0.72 1.71
N ARG A 105 9.38 0.84 0.65
CA ARG A 105 10.34 1.93 0.48
C ARG A 105 10.42 2.36 -0.96
N VAL A 106 10.74 3.62 -1.17
CA VAL A 106 11.03 4.15 -2.50
C VAL A 106 12.40 3.66 -2.93
N ALA A 107 12.46 3.01 -4.09
CA ALA A 107 13.72 2.51 -4.66
C ALA A 107 14.37 3.52 -5.59
N GLU A 108 13.57 4.23 -6.40
CA GLU A 108 14.09 5.20 -7.38
C GLU A 108 13.02 6.25 -7.69
N VAL A 109 13.43 7.51 -7.75
CA VAL A 109 12.56 8.62 -8.17
C VAL A 109 13.02 9.09 -9.55
N ARG A 110 12.10 9.10 -10.50
CA ARG A 110 12.32 9.60 -11.87
C ARG A 110 11.51 10.89 -12.07
N VAL A 111 11.58 11.45 -13.28
CA VAL A 111 10.90 12.73 -13.58
C VAL A 111 9.37 12.61 -13.44
N LYS A 112 8.78 11.52 -13.94
CA LYS A 112 7.33 11.33 -13.96
C LYS A 112 6.84 10.15 -13.14
N THR A 113 7.75 9.29 -12.73
CA THR A 113 7.41 8.05 -12.02
C THR A 113 8.31 7.83 -10.83
N VAL A 114 7.85 7.00 -9.92
CA VAL A 114 8.62 6.52 -8.79
C VAL A 114 8.51 4.99 -8.74
N GLU A 115 9.65 4.34 -8.53
CA GLU A 115 9.70 2.89 -8.31
C GLU A 115 9.68 2.64 -6.81
N VAL A 116 8.77 1.76 -6.37
CA VAL A 116 8.59 1.42 -4.96
C VAL A 116 8.63 -0.09 -4.79
N GLU A 117 9.24 -0.53 -3.70
CA GLU A 117 9.30 -1.95 -3.32
C GLU A 117 8.53 -2.15 -2.03
N GLY A 118 7.82 -3.28 -1.94
CA GLY A 118 7.06 -3.66 -0.77
C GLY A 118 7.22 -5.13 -0.42
N LYS A 119 6.97 -5.46 0.84
CA LYS A 119 6.97 -6.84 1.31
C LYS A 119 5.97 -7.04 2.45
N LEU A 120 5.50 -8.27 2.56
CA LEU A 120 4.61 -8.75 3.59
C LEU A 120 5.31 -9.91 4.31
N VAL A 121 5.46 -9.79 5.63
CA VAL A 121 6.03 -10.85 6.46
C VAL A 121 5.10 -11.17 7.63
N ASP A 122 5.21 -12.38 8.19
CA ASP A 122 4.52 -12.76 9.42
C ASP A 122 5.34 -12.40 10.67
N ASP A 123 4.83 -12.76 11.86
CA ASP A 123 5.53 -12.52 13.12
C ASP A 123 6.85 -13.28 13.25
N ASP A 124 7.01 -14.37 12.51
CA ASP A 124 8.25 -15.16 12.51
C ASP A 124 9.29 -14.61 11.53
N GLY A 125 8.95 -13.54 10.80
CA GLY A 125 9.82 -12.96 9.78
C GLY A 125 9.79 -13.71 8.44
N THR A 126 8.86 -14.66 8.26
CA THR A 126 8.70 -15.37 7.01
C THR A 126 8.15 -14.45 5.93
N LEU A 127 8.82 -14.39 4.79
CA LEU A 127 8.38 -13.61 3.64
C LEU A 127 7.18 -14.30 2.98
N LEU A 128 6.02 -13.66 3.05
CA LEU A 128 4.77 -14.18 2.49
C LEU A 128 4.52 -13.67 1.07
N ALA A 129 4.85 -12.40 0.82
CA ALA A 129 4.71 -11.78 -0.49
C ALA A 129 5.69 -10.60 -0.62
N GLU A 130 6.04 -10.30 -1.84
CA GLU A 130 6.86 -9.13 -2.18
C GLU A 130 6.34 -8.48 -3.44
N SER A 131 6.59 -7.19 -3.59
CA SER A 131 6.04 -6.41 -4.71
C SER A 131 7.00 -5.34 -5.19
N LYS A 132 6.83 -5.01 -6.46
CA LYS A 132 7.45 -3.85 -7.10
C LYS A 132 6.35 -3.09 -7.82
N ALA A 133 6.37 -1.77 -7.70
CA ALA A 133 5.40 -0.93 -8.38
C ALA A 133 6.10 0.24 -9.05
N THR A 134 5.56 0.62 -10.21
CA THR A 134 5.82 1.88 -10.85
C THR A 134 4.61 2.76 -10.61
N MET A 135 4.81 3.89 -9.96
CA MET A 135 3.75 4.84 -9.67
C MET A 135 3.95 6.12 -10.46
N TYR A 136 2.86 6.64 -11.00
CA TYR A 136 2.87 7.90 -11.71
C TYR A 136 2.77 9.05 -10.71
N ILE A 137 3.71 10.01 -10.77
CA ILE A 137 3.72 11.17 -9.90
C ILE A 137 2.65 12.16 -10.38
N LEU A 138 1.66 12.42 -9.53
CA LEU A 138 0.63 13.41 -9.77
C LEU A 138 1.20 14.80 -9.52
N LYS A 139 0.57 15.81 -10.09
CA LYS A 139 1.00 17.19 -9.91
C LYS A 139 1.11 17.52 -8.41
N ASP A 140 2.27 17.97 -8.00
CA ASP A 140 2.50 18.41 -6.63
C ASP A 140 1.84 19.77 -6.40
N VAL A 141 0.83 19.78 -5.51
CA VAL A 141 0.12 21.02 -5.13
C VAL A 141 1.02 21.95 -4.31
N LYS A 142 2.01 21.41 -3.61
CA LYS A 142 2.91 22.18 -2.75
C LYS A 142 3.94 23.03 -3.52
N LYS A 143 4.09 22.80 -4.80
CA LYS A 143 5.02 23.55 -5.68
C LYS A 143 4.37 24.70 -6.44
N ARG A 144 3.14 25.05 -6.10
CA ARG A 144 2.43 26.16 -6.71
C ARG A 144 2.64 27.46 -5.94
#